data_d634439c9582971abb2aa2f043de41bd
#
_entry.id   d634439c9582971abb2aa2f043de41bd
#
_cell.length_a   1.000
_cell.length_b   1.000
_cell.length_c   1.000
_cell.angle_alpha   90.00
_cell.angle_beta   90.00
_cell.angle_gamma   90.00
#
_symmetry.space_group_name_H-M   'P 1'
#
loop_
_entity.id
_entity.type
_entity.pdbx_description
1 polymer ?
#
loop_
_entity_poly.entity_id
_entity_poly.type
_entity_poly.pdbx_seq_one_letter_code
_entity_poly.pdbx_strand_id
1 'polypeptide(L)'
;MPYIEAQNRPTIDTWMAPLLQHVRDLYPGELNYVLTTLVLAWEPKRYADMEAVLGRLEAVKLEFYRRVVAPYEEAQKKINGDVFDGGRGEAPVSNPLWRDTWRGR
;
A
#
# COMPACT_ATOMS: atom_id res chain seq x y z
N MET A 1 -3.38 11.12 3.95
CA MET A 1 -4.11 11.34 2.69
C MET A 1 -3.21 12.09 1.71
N PRO A 2 -3.03 11.57 0.51
CA PRO A 2 -2.22 12.25 -0.49
C PRO A 2 -2.96 13.36 -1.24
N TYR A 3 -4.21 13.60 -0.91
CA TYR A 3 -5.07 14.52 -1.68
C TYR A 3 -5.03 15.93 -1.12
N ILE A 4 -3.85 16.52 -1.13
CA ILE A 4 -3.68 17.94 -0.78
C ILE A 4 -4.31 18.81 -1.87
N GLU A 5 -4.57 20.07 -1.54
CA GLU A 5 -5.14 20.99 -2.52
C GLU A 5 -4.25 21.08 -3.75
N ALA A 6 -4.87 21.11 -4.94
CA ALA A 6 -4.14 21.06 -6.20
C ALA A 6 -3.13 22.21 -6.32
N GLN A 7 -3.47 23.38 -5.78
CA GLN A 7 -2.61 24.55 -5.85
C GLN A 7 -1.31 24.40 -5.03
N ASN A 8 -1.29 23.48 -4.08
CA ASN A 8 -0.12 23.24 -3.24
C ASN A 8 0.82 22.17 -3.81
N ARG A 9 0.40 21.47 -4.87
CA ARG A 9 1.19 20.39 -5.44
C ARG A 9 2.41 20.84 -6.24
N PRO A 10 2.33 21.91 -7.06
CA PRO A 10 3.47 22.28 -7.92
C PRO A 10 4.75 22.57 -7.14
N THR A 11 4.65 23.23 -6.00
CA THR A 11 5.83 23.52 -5.18
C THR A 11 6.51 22.23 -4.69
N ILE A 12 5.70 21.29 -4.22
CA ILE A 12 6.19 20.00 -3.75
C ILE A 12 6.78 19.20 -4.91
N ASP A 13 6.09 19.20 -6.06
CA ASP A 13 6.55 18.49 -7.24
C ASP A 13 7.92 18.99 -7.69
N THR A 14 8.16 20.30 -7.59
CA THR A 14 9.40 20.90 -8.03
C THR A 14 10.60 20.36 -7.27
N TRP A 15 10.55 20.33 -5.92
CA TRP A 15 11.69 19.84 -5.17
C TRP A 15 11.71 18.32 -5.06
N MET A 16 10.61 17.64 -5.36
CA MET A 16 10.56 16.19 -5.39
C MET A 16 11.08 15.58 -6.70
N ALA A 17 11.04 16.36 -7.80
CA ALA A 17 11.37 15.87 -9.13
C ALA A 17 12.74 15.20 -9.23
N PRO A 18 13.83 15.75 -8.66
CA PRO A 18 15.14 15.08 -8.73
C PRO A 18 15.12 13.69 -8.10
N LEU A 19 14.42 13.53 -6.99
CA LEU A 19 14.30 12.22 -6.33
C LEU A 19 13.54 11.24 -7.22
N LEU A 20 12.43 11.69 -7.80
CA LEU A 20 11.59 10.81 -8.62
C LEU A 20 12.32 10.27 -9.85
N GLN A 21 13.32 10.99 -10.36
CA GLN A 21 14.11 10.53 -11.49
C GLN A 21 14.91 9.26 -11.18
N HIS A 22 15.21 9.02 -9.90
CA HIS A 22 16.02 7.90 -9.48
C HIS A 22 15.23 6.73 -8.89
N VAL A 23 13.99 7.00 -8.45
CA VAL A 23 13.23 6.02 -7.67
C VAL A 23 13.00 4.72 -8.41
N ARG A 24 12.73 4.78 -9.72
CA ARG A 24 12.47 3.59 -10.54
C ARG A 24 13.64 2.64 -10.61
N ASP A 25 14.85 3.17 -10.52
CA ASP A 25 16.05 2.40 -10.70
C ASP A 25 16.63 1.84 -9.41
N LEU A 26 15.95 2.12 -8.28
CA LEU A 26 16.39 1.65 -6.97
C LEU A 26 16.04 0.18 -6.76
N TYR A 27 16.96 -0.56 -6.18
CA TYR A 27 16.68 -1.89 -5.69
C TYR A 27 15.77 -1.80 -4.45
N PRO A 28 15.03 -2.90 -4.12
CA PRO A 28 14.11 -2.85 -2.98
C PRO A 28 14.73 -2.37 -1.68
N GLY A 29 15.96 -2.80 -1.37
CA GLY A 29 16.64 -2.34 -0.14
C GLY A 29 16.97 -0.86 -0.18
N GLU A 30 17.32 -0.35 -1.35
CA GLU A 30 17.61 1.07 -1.52
C GLU A 30 16.36 1.91 -1.37
N LEU A 31 15.24 1.44 -1.91
CA LEU A 31 13.96 2.13 -1.75
C LEU A 31 13.55 2.15 -0.29
N ASN A 32 13.72 1.03 0.41
CA ASN A 32 13.44 0.98 1.84
C ASN A 32 14.29 1.99 2.61
N TYR A 33 15.55 2.14 2.23
CA TYR A 33 16.44 3.13 2.83
C TYR A 33 15.90 4.55 2.62
N VAL A 34 15.48 4.88 1.40
CA VAL A 34 14.92 6.20 1.10
C VAL A 34 13.69 6.48 1.94
N LEU A 35 12.76 5.52 1.98
CA LEU A 35 11.52 5.69 2.75
C LEU A 35 11.80 5.83 4.23
N THR A 36 12.72 5.04 4.77
CA THR A 36 13.11 5.12 6.18
C THR A 36 13.73 6.46 6.50
N THR A 37 14.61 6.96 5.63
CA THR A 37 15.25 8.25 5.81
C THR A 37 14.23 9.39 5.81
N LEU A 38 13.23 9.32 4.92
CA LEU A 38 12.16 10.32 4.90
C LEU A 38 11.36 10.32 6.20
N VAL A 39 11.07 9.13 6.72
CA VAL A 39 10.35 9.01 7.99
C VAL A 39 11.19 9.58 9.14
N LEU A 40 12.47 9.25 9.19
CA LEU A 40 13.37 9.75 10.24
C LEU A 40 13.55 11.27 10.18
N ALA A 41 13.46 11.85 8.99
CA ALA A 41 13.55 13.30 8.81
C ALA A 41 12.42 14.06 9.51
N TRP A 42 11.35 13.36 9.83
CA TRP A 42 10.23 13.92 10.60
C TRP A 42 10.57 14.13 12.06
N GLU A 43 11.64 13.49 12.53
CA GLU A 43 12.13 13.57 13.92
C GLU A 43 11.05 13.24 14.96
N PRO A 44 10.40 12.07 14.86
CA PRO A 44 9.42 11.68 15.88
C PRO A 44 10.15 11.41 17.20
N LYS A 45 9.76 12.13 18.25
CA LYS A 45 10.45 12.04 19.54
C LYS A 45 9.60 11.43 20.64
N ARG A 46 8.29 11.64 20.59
CA ARG A 46 7.37 11.09 21.56
C ARG A 46 6.59 9.92 20.95
N TYR A 47 6.03 9.09 21.83
CA TYR A 47 5.24 7.94 21.35
C TYR A 47 4.09 8.38 20.45
N ALA A 48 3.43 9.49 20.79
CA ALA A 48 2.35 10.02 19.96
C ALA A 48 2.84 10.37 18.54
N ASP A 49 4.05 10.88 18.43
CA ASP A 49 4.65 11.17 17.11
C ASP A 49 4.90 9.89 16.33
N MET A 50 5.36 8.86 17.02
CA MET A 50 5.61 7.55 16.41
C MET A 50 4.33 6.91 15.90
N GLU A 51 3.26 6.96 16.71
CA GLU A 51 1.95 6.48 16.28
C GLU A 51 1.45 7.26 15.06
N ALA A 52 1.65 8.57 15.04
CA ALA A 52 1.23 9.41 13.92
C ALA A 52 1.96 9.03 12.63
N VAL A 53 3.27 8.75 12.72
CA VAL A 53 4.06 8.30 11.57
C VAL A 53 3.52 6.97 11.06
N LEU A 54 3.31 6.01 11.95
CA LEU A 54 2.77 4.70 11.55
C LEU A 54 1.40 4.84 10.89
N GLY A 55 0.55 5.70 11.43
CA GLY A 55 -0.76 5.96 10.83
C GLY A 55 -0.67 6.55 9.43
N ARG A 56 0.26 7.47 9.21
CA ARG A 56 0.45 8.06 7.88
C ARG A 56 0.99 7.05 6.88
N LEU A 57 1.92 6.21 7.29
CA LEU A 57 2.43 5.14 6.43
C LEU A 57 1.33 4.16 6.07
N GLU A 58 0.47 3.83 7.03
CA GLU A 58 -0.65 2.94 6.77
C GLU A 58 -1.62 3.59 5.79
N ALA A 59 -1.88 4.89 5.92
CA ALA A 59 -2.77 5.60 4.99
C ALA A 59 -2.23 5.57 3.56
N VAL A 60 -0.92 5.76 3.39
CA VAL A 60 -0.28 5.66 2.07
C VAL A 60 -0.44 4.26 1.50
N LYS A 61 -0.18 3.25 2.32
CA LYS A 61 -0.32 1.85 1.92
C LYS A 61 -1.74 1.53 1.47
N LEU A 62 -2.74 1.94 2.25
CA LEU A 62 -4.14 1.66 1.94
C LEU A 62 -4.58 2.38 0.67
N GLU A 63 -4.13 3.61 0.46
CA GLU A 63 -4.48 4.33 -0.76
C GLU A 63 -3.85 3.69 -1.99
N PHE A 64 -2.59 3.28 -1.88
CA PHE A 64 -1.93 2.55 -2.97
C PHE A 64 -2.66 1.23 -3.27
N TYR A 65 -3.03 0.50 -2.23
CA TYR A 65 -3.77 -0.73 -2.40
C TYR A 65 -5.08 -0.49 -3.13
N ARG A 66 -5.86 0.48 -2.65
CA ARG A 66 -7.18 0.76 -3.20
C ARG A 66 -7.12 1.21 -4.66
N ARG A 67 -6.15 2.04 -5.00
CA ARG A 67 -6.10 2.66 -6.33
C ARG A 67 -5.33 1.86 -7.36
N VAL A 68 -4.41 1.02 -6.94
CA VAL A 68 -3.52 0.29 -7.85
C VAL A 68 -3.65 -1.21 -7.69
N VAL A 69 -3.50 -1.73 -6.47
CA VAL A 69 -3.45 -3.18 -6.26
C VAL A 69 -4.82 -3.82 -6.42
N ALA A 70 -5.85 -3.26 -5.80
CA ALA A 70 -7.19 -3.84 -5.86
C ALA A 70 -7.74 -3.90 -7.29
N PRO A 71 -7.64 -2.83 -8.10
CA PRO A 71 -8.08 -2.93 -9.50
C PRO A 71 -7.30 -3.97 -10.31
N TYR A 72 -6.00 -4.10 -10.04
CA TYR A 72 -5.20 -5.14 -10.70
C TYR A 72 -5.70 -6.53 -10.32
N GLU A 73 -5.95 -6.75 -9.04
CA GLU A 73 -6.44 -8.05 -8.56
C GLU A 73 -7.83 -8.36 -9.13
N GLU A 74 -8.69 -7.35 -9.25
CA GLU A 74 -10.01 -7.55 -9.86
C GLU A 74 -9.89 -7.99 -11.32
N ALA A 75 -8.94 -7.41 -12.06
CA ALA A 75 -8.69 -7.81 -13.43
C ALA A 75 -8.18 -9.26 -13.51
N GLN A 76 -7.28 -9.63 -12.60
CA GLN A 76 -6.74 -11.00 -12.55
C GLN A 76 -7.80 -12.01 -12.17
N LYS A 77 -8.74 -11.66 -11.31
CA LYS A 77 -9.87 -12.50 -10.95
C LYS A 77 -10.70 -12.86 -12.19
N LYS A 78 -10.91 -11.89 -13.06
CA LYS A 78 -11.67 -12.12 -14.30
C LYS A 78 -10.97 -13.06 -15.25
N ILE A 79 -9.64 -13.02 -15.27
CA ILE A 79 -8.84 -13.85 -16.18
C ILE A 79 -8.66 -15.25 -15.62
N ASN A 80 -8.31 -15.37 -14.34
CA ASN A 80 -7.88 -16.63 -13.73
C ASN A 80 -8.91 -17.27 -12.80
N GLY A 81 -10.01 -16.59 -12.53
CA GLY A 81 -11.02 -17.06 -11.58
C GLY A 81 -10.71 -16.62 -10.16
N ASP A 82 -11.77 -16.49 -9.37
CA ASP A 82 -11.68 -16.04 -7.98
C ASP A 82 -11.35 -17.21 -7.07
N VAL A 83 -10.30 -17.08 -6.26
CA VAL A 83 -9.89 -18.17 -5.36
C VAL A 83 -10.85 -18.34 -4.19
N PHE A 84 -11.58 -17.28 -3.81
CA PHE A 84 -12.48 -17.33 -2.66
C PHE A 84 -13.79 -18.05 -2.96
N ASP A 85 -14.20 -18.06 -4.21
CA ASP A 85 -15.42 -18.74 -4.63
C ASP A 85 -15.15 -19.85 -5.64
N GLY A 86 -13.91 -20.29 -5.74
CA GLY A 86 -13.50 -21.31 -6.69
C GLY A 86 -13.59 -20.87 -8.13
N GLY A 87 -13.71 -19.54 -8.37
CA GLY A 87 -13.87 -19.00 -9.71
C GLY A 87 -15.25 -19.22 -10.34
N ARG A 88 -16.22 -19.67 -9.53
CA ARG A 88 -17.55 -20.04 -10.02
C ARG A 88 -18.67 -19.40 -9.22
N GLY A 89 -18.35 -18.42 -8.38
CA GLY A 89 -19.34 -17.81 -7.52
C GLY A 89 -19.73 -18.63 -6.31
N GLU A 90 -18.93 -19.65 -5.99
CA GLU A 90 -19.15 -20.52 -4.85
C GLU A 90 -18.02 -20.35 -3.84
N ALA A 91 -18.34 -20.59 -2.57
CA ALA A 91 -17.30 -20.62 -1.55
C ALA A 91 -16.30 -21.74 -1.85
N PRO A 92 -14.99 -21.57 -1.52
CA PRO A 92 -13.97 -22.58 -1.82
C PRO A 92 -14.13 -23.79 -0.92
N VAL A 93 -15.15 -24.59 -1.19
CA VAL A 93 -15.50 -25.77 -0.38
C VAL A 93 -14.47 -26.87 -0.47
N SER A 94 -13.59 -26.80 -1.44
CA SER A 94 -12.53 -27.78 -1.62
C SER A 94 -11.40 -27.67 -0.57
N ASN A 95 -11.44 -26.63 0.25
CA ASN A 95 -10.42 -26.44 1.30
C ASN A 95 -11.09 -26.36 2.67
N PRO A 96 -11.39 -27.52 3.28
CA PRO A 96 -12.01 -27.55 4.61
C PRO A 96 -11.16 -26.85 5.69
N LEU A 97 -9.84 -27.00 5.61
CA LEU A 97 -8.93 -26.40 6.60
C LEU A 97 -9.04 -24.89 6.59
N TRP A 98 -9.12 -24.30 5.41
CA TRP A 98 -9.29 -22.86 5.26
C TRP A 98 -10.60 -22.40 5.91
N ARG A 99 -11.66 -23.11 5.64
CA ARG A 99 -12.98 -22.77 6.18
C ARG A 99 -13.01 -22.85 7.69
N ASP A 100 -12.44 -23.92 8.24
CA ASP A 100 -12.43 -24.14 9.68
C ASP A 100 -11.62 -23.08 10.38
N THR A 101 -10.51 -22.67 9.79
CA THR A 101 -9.66 -21.63 10.35
C THR A 101 -10.43 -20.32 10.52
N TRP A 102 -11.23 -19.96 9.54
CA TRP A 102 -12.00 -18.72 9.59
C TRP A 102 -13.17 -18.80 10.56
N ARG A 103 -13.88 -19.92 10.56
CA ARG A 103 -15.08 -20.06 11.39
C ARG A 103 -14.78 -20.27 12.87
N GLY A 104 -13.61 -20.73 13.19
CA GLY A 104 -13.20 -20.91 14.57
C GLY A 104 -12.86 -19.64 15.31
N ARG A 105 -13.08 -18.50 14.67
CA ARG A 105 -12.75 -17.20 15.23
C ARG A 105 -14.00 -16.30 15.20
#